data_c0f56f57d3d27a3a0ca37dd80cb1689f
#
_entry.id   c0f56f57d3d27a3a0ca37dd80cb1689f
#
_cell.length_a   1.000
_cell.length_b   1.000
_cell.length_c   1.000
_cell.angle_alpha   90.00
_cell.angle_beta   90.00
_cell.angle_gamma   90.00
#
_symmetry.space_group_name_H-M   'P 1'
#
loop_
_entity.id
_entity.type
_entity.pdbx_description
1 polymer ?
#
loop_
_entity_poly.entity_id
_entity_poly.type
_entity_poly.pdbx_seq_one_letter_code
_entity_poly.pdbx_strand_id
1 'polypeptide(L)'
;LRIAAADVDRIDAERDYVRLHVGERSYLLLQTVTGLEARLDPQRFIRLHRSTILRRDRITGLRHDGLGVWSAELADGTAVRIGRTYLAKAKAMAGR
;
A
#
# COMPACT_ATOMS: atom_id res chain seq x y z
N LEU A 1 7.87 20.80 6.93
CA LEU A 1 7.17 19.65 7.50
C LEU A 1 7.94 18.37 7.20
N ARG A 2 8.28 17.64 8.23
CA ARG A 2 8.95 16.34 8.09
C ARG A 2 8.00 15.23 8.50
N ILE A 3 7.91 14.21 7.67
CA ILE A 3 7.13 13.02 7.96
C ILE A 3 8.10 11.84 7.94
N ALA A 4 8.17 11.13 9.05
CA ALA A 4 9.01 9.93 9.12
C ALA A 4 8.32 8.81 8.33
N ALA A 5 9.08 8.09 7.52
CA ALA A 5 8.52 6.96 6.75
C ALA A 5 7.85 5.94 7.66
N ALA A 6 8.39 5.73 8.86
CA ALA A 6 7.83 4.78 9.83
C ALA A 6 6.41 5.15 10.27
N ASP A 7 6.00 6.42 10.14
CA ASP A 7 4.68 6.88 10.55
C ASP A 7 3.64 6.80 9.42
N VAL A 8 4.09 6.51 8.20
CA VAL A 8 3.19 6.41 7.05
C VAL A 8 2.55 5.03 7.02
N ASP A 9 1.22 4.98 7.00
CA ASP A 9 0.47 3.73 6.98
C ASP A 9 0.12 3.31 5.56
N ARG A 10 -0.19 4.27 4.70
CA ARG A 10 -0.70 4.02 3.37
C ARG A 10 -0.40 5.20 2.46
N ILE A 11 -0.18 4.92 1.19
CA ILE A 11 0.08 5.91 0.16
C ILE A 11 -0.85 5.62 -1.00
N ASP A 12 -1.60 6.64 -1.44
CA ASP A 12 -2.52 6.54 -2.57
C ASP A 12 -2.22 7.60 -3.60
N ALA A 13 -2.31 7.24 -4.87
CA ALA A 13 -2.23 8.20 -5.96
C ALA A 13 -3.48 9.08 -5.97
N GLU A 14 -3.28 10.39 -6.20
CA GLU A 14 -4.37 11.36 -6.29
C GLU A 14 -3.99 12.37 -7.36
N ARG A 15 -4.26 12.02 -8.62
CA ARG A 15 -3.84 12.77 -9.81
C ARG A 15 -2.31 12.90 -9.86
N ASP A 16 -1.77 14.12 -9.86
CA ASP A 16 -0.33 14.37 -9.91
C ASP A 16 0.33 14.31 -8.53
N TYR A 17 -0.47 14.05 -7.50
CA TYR A 17 -0.01 13.98 -6.12
C TYR A 17 -0.11 12.56 -5.60
N VAL A 18 0.58 12.31 -4.50
CA VAL A 18 0.33 11.15 -3.67
C VAL A 18 -0.18 11.63 -2.32
N ARG A 19 -1.11 10.88 -1.74
CA ARG A 19 -1.62 11.17 -0.40
C ARG A 19 -0.96 10.21 0.57
N LEU A 20 -0.27 10.77 1.54
CA LEU A 20 0.36 10.00 2.62
C LEU A 20 -0.59 9.98 3.81
N HIS A 21 -0.96 8.79 4.25
CA HIS A 21 -1.83 8.62 5.42
C HIS A 21 -0.96 8.35 6.65
N VAL A 22 -1.08 9.20 7.65
CA VAL A 22 -0.30 9.15 8.91
C VAL A 22 -1.30 9.20 10.06
N GLY A 23 -1.71 8.04 10.60
CA GLY A 23 -2.78 7.96 11.58
C GLY A 23 -4.07 8.52 11.01
N GLU A 24 -4.66 9.50 11.68
CA GLU A 24 -5.90 10.15 11.23
C GLU A 24 -5.65 11.35 10.32
N ARG A 25 -4.39 11.67 10.06
CA ARG A 25 -4.02 12.79 9.18
C ARG A 25 -3.59 12.29 7.82
N SER A 26 -3.64 13.18 6.83
CA SER A 26 -3.09 12.89 5.52
C SER A 26 -2.43 14.12 4.94
N TYR A 27 -1.49 13.89 4.05
CA TYR A 27 -0.68 14.96 3.44
C TYR A 27 -0.55 14.69 1.94
N LEU A 28 -0.63 15.75 1.14
CA LEU A 28 -0.41 15.66 -0.30
C LEU A 28 1.04 15.99 -0.62
N LEU A 29 1.63 15.19 -1.50
CA LEU A 29 3.01 15.37 -1.93
C LEU A 29 3.05 15.29 -3.45
N LEU A 30 3.73 16.24 -4.09
CA LEU A 30 3.87 16.25 -5.56
C LEU A 30 4.93 15.24 -5.97
N GLN A 31 4.52 14.01 -6.13
CA GLN A 31 5.36 12.88 -6.55
C GLN A 31 4.51 11.81 -7.21
N THR A 32 5.17 10.88 -7.91
CA THR A 32 4.51 9.69 -8.42
C THR A 32 4.61 8.56 -7.40
N VAL A 33 3.66 7.62 -7.47
CA VAL A 33 3.69 6.43 -6.60
C VAL A 33 4.97 5.63 -6.86
N THR A 34 5.33 5.43 -8.13
CA THR A 34 6.54 4.70 -8.50
C THR A 34 7.82 5.37 -7.99
N GLY A 35 7.89 6.70 -8.12
CA GLY A 35 9.05 7.45 -7.63
C GLY A 35 9.20 7.35 -6.12
N LEU A 36 8.07 7.38 -5.41
CA LEU A 36 8.09 7.27 -3.96
C LEU A 36 8.41 5.84 -3.52
N GLU A 37 7.87 4.84 -4.21
CA GLU A 37 8.16 3.43 -3.92
C GLU A 37 9.67 3.14 -3.93
N ALA A 38 10.39 3.72 -4.89
CA ALA A 38 11.83 3.53 -5.01
C ALA A 38 12.61 4.04 -3.79
N ARG A 39 12.01 4.91 -3.00
CA ARG A 39 12.63 5.52 -1.81
C ARG A 39 12.20 4.88 -0.50
N LEU A 40 11.26 3.93 -0.55
CA LEU A 40 10.74 3.25 0.63
C LEU A 40 11.45 1.92 0.84
N ASP A 41 11.53 1.51 2.10
CA ASP A 41 12.10 0.22 2.48
C ASP A 41 11.13 -0.90 2.05
N PRO A 42 11.54 -1.78 1.12
CA PRO A 42 10.67 -2.86 0.65
C PRO A 42 10.34 -3.91 1.71
N GLN A 43 11.06 -3.92 2.82
CA GLN A 43 10.74 -4.79 3.94
C GLN A 43 9.60 -4.24 4.80
N ARG A 44 9.32 -2.95 4.68
CA ARG A 44 8.27 -2.28 5.45
C ARG A 44 7.06 -1.95 4.62
N PHE A 45 7.23 -1.74 3.32
CA PHE A 45 6.18 -1.30 2.41
C PHE A 45 6.03 -2.26 1.24
N ILE A 46 4.81 -2.42 0.77
CA ILE A 46 4.53 -3.23 -0.40
C ILE A 46 3.58 -2.48 -1.33
N ARG A 47 3.92 -2.49 -2.62
CA ARG A 47 3.04 -1.97 -3.66
C ARG A 47 1.96 -3.00 -3.94
N LEU A 48 0.70 -2.64 -3.76
CA LEU A 48 -0.44 -3.54 -3.98
C LEU A 48 -1.19 -3.23 -5.25
N HIS A 49 -1.05 -2.03 -5.75
CA HIS A 49 -1.77 -1.55 -6.92
C HIS A 49 -0.94 -0.45 -7.57
N ARG A 50 -1.22 -0.16 -8.86
CA ARG A 50 -0.52 0.95 -9.52
C ARG A 50 -0.71 2.28 -8.78
N SER A 51 -1.76 2.39 -7.99
CA SER A 51 -2.09 3.61 -7.27
C SER A 51 -1.95 3.51 -5.75
N THR A 52 -1.46 2.38 -5.21
CA THR A 52 -1.48 2.18 -3.76
C THR A 52 -0.25 1.43 -3.26
N ILE A 53 0.34 1.97 -2.19
CA ILE A 53 1.40 1.32 -1.40
C ILE A 53 0.89 1.24 0.04
N LEU A 54 1.11 0.10 0.69
CA LEU A 54 0.73 -0.11 2.09
C LEU A 54 1.93 -0.49 2.94
N ARG A 55 1.87 -0.14 4.22
CA ARG A 55 2.81 -0.70 5.18
C ARG A 55 2.45 -2.16 5.41
N ARG A 56 3.46 -3.04 5.33
CA ARG A 56 3.24 -4.49 5.36
C ARG A 56 2.60 -4.97 6.65
N ASP A 57 2.94 -4.35 7.78
CA ASP A 57 2.38 -4.74 9.08
C ASP A 57 0.91 -4.36 9.27
N ARG A 58 0.34 -3.58 8.35
CA ARG A 58 -1.09 -3.25 8.37
C ARG A 58 -1.95 -4.31 7.70
N ILE A 59 -1.33 -5.23 6.96
CA ILE A 59 -2.03 -6.28 6.23
C ILE A 59 -2.18 -7.50 7.15
N THR A 60 -3.43 -7.90 7.39
CA THR A 60 -3.73 -9.05 8.24
C THR A 60 -3.92 -10.34 7.44
N GLY A 61 -4.20 -10.23 6.16
CA GLY A 61 -4.37 -11.41 5.30
C GLY A 61 -4.72 -11.03 3.89
N LEU A 62 -4.81 -12.03 3.04
CA LEU A 62 -5.27 -11.88 1.66
C LEU A 62 -6.60 -12.60 1.49
N ARG A 63 -7.49 -12.01 0.68
CA ARG A 63 -8.80 -12.57 0.42
C ARG A 63 -9.01 -12.74 -1.08
N HIS A 64 -9.46 -13.92 -1.48
CA HIS A 64 -9.87 -14.18 -2.85
C HIS A 64 -11.34 -13.77 -3.01
N ASP A 65 -11.59 -12.81 -3.89
CA ASP A 65 -12.92 -12.25 -4.11
C ASP A 65 -13.68 -12.94 -5.27
N GLY A 66 -13.06 -13.98 -5.86
CA GLY A 66 -13.62 -14.69 -7.01
C GLY A 66 -13.07 -14.16 -8.34
N LEU A 67 -13.10 -14.99 -9.36
CA LEU A 67 -12.68 -14.64 -10.73
C LEU A 67 -11.25 -14.07 -10.82
N GLY A 68 -10.37 -14.59 -9.98
CA GLY A 68 -8.98 -14.15 -9.98
C GLY A 68 -8.73 -12.78 -9.34
N VAL A 69 -9.75 -12.20 -8.70
CA VAL A 69 -9.63 -10.91 -8.02
C VAL A 69 -9.25 -11.14 -6.55
N TRP A 70 -8.25 -10.42 -6.08
CA TRP A 70 -7.75 -10.52 -4.72
C TRP A 70 -7.69 -9.16 -4.02
N SER A 71 -7.85 -9.18 -2.72
CA SER A 71 -7.72 -8.01 -1.86
C SER A 71 -6.84 -8.30 -0.67
N ALA A 72 -6.16 -7.26 -0.18
CA ALA A 72 -5.46 -7.31 1.09
C ALA A 72 -6.41 -6.82 2.17
N GLU A 73 -6.56 -7.61 3.23
CA GLU A 73 -7.37 -7.25 4.39
C GLU A 73 -6.51 -6.49 5.40
N LEU A 74 -7.06 -5.43 5.95
CA LEU A 74 -6.37 -4.57 6.91
C LEU A 74 -6.94 -4.74 8.31
N ALA A 75 -6.14 -4.36 9.30
CA ALA A 75 -6.50 -4.51 10.71
C ALA A 75 -7.78 -3.76 11.08
N ASP A 76 -8.11 -2.68 10.38
CA ASP A 76 -9.31 -1.88 10.64
C ASP A 76 -10.58 -2.47 9.99
N GLY A 77 -10.48 -3.62 9.35
CA GLY A 77 -11.61 -4.28 8.70
C GLY A 77 -11.84 -3.87 7.25
N THR A 78 -11.09 -2.91 6.75
CA THR A 78 -11.18 -2.54 5.33
C THR A 78 -10.32 -3.46 4.47
N ALA A 79 -10.51 -3.38 3.15
CA ALA A 79 -9.74 -4.16 2.19
C ALA A 79 -9.27 -3.27 1.05
N VAL A 80 -8.11 -3.62 0.51
CA VAL A 80 -7.50 -2.93 -0.63
C VAL A 80 -7.33 -3.93 -1.76
N ARG A 81 -7.89 -3.61 -2.92
CA ARG A 81 -7.74 -4.48 -4.09
C ARG A 81 -6.29 -4.56 -4.52
N ILE A 82 -5.86 -5.76 -4.85
CA ILE A 82 -4.51 -6.01 -5.34
C ILE A 82 -4.54 -6.04 -6.87
N GLY A 83 -3.71 -5.20 -7.50
CA GLY A 83 -3.57 -5.20 -8.93
C GLY A 83 -2.95 -6.52 -9.42
N ARG A 84 -3.36 -6.96 -10.60
CA ARG A 84 -2.95 -8.27 -11.14
C ARG A 84 -1.43 -8.44 -11.18
N THR A 85 -0.69 -7.41 -11.57
CA THR A 85 0.77 -7.47 -11.68
C THR A 85 1.47 -7.46 -10.32
N TYR A 86 0.75 -7.15 -9.25
CA TYR A 86 1.30 -7.08 -7.89
C TYR A 86 0.94 -8.30 -7.05
N LEU A 87 0.10 -9.18 -7.57
CA LEU A 87 -0.46 -10.30 -6.81
C LEU A 87 0.59 -11.31 -6.37
N ALA A 88 1.51 -11.69 -7.27
CA ALA A 88 2.54 -12.67 -6.95
C ALA A 88 3.39 -12.22 -5.75
N LYS A 89 3.76 -10.95 -5.73
CA LYS A 89 4.55 -10.38 -4.65
C LYS A 89 3.78 -10.34 -3.34
N ALA A 90 2.49 -10.00 -3.40
CA ALA A 90 1.63 -9.99 -2.22
C ALA A 90 1.48 -11.40 -1.64
N LYS A 91 1.27 -12.40 -2.49
CA LYS A 91 1.17 -13.80 -2.05
C LYS A 91 2.48 -14.30 -1.42
N ALA A 92 3.61 -13.94 -2.01
CA ALA A 92 4.91 -14.30 -1.47
C ALA A 92 5.13 -13.72 -0.07
N MET A 93 4.71 -12.48 0.13
CA MET A 93 4.77 -11.83 1.44
C MET A 93 3.91 -12.57 2.47
N ALA A 94 2.65 -12.88 2.09
CA ALA A 94 1.69 -13.51 2.99
C ALA A 94 2.04 -14.98 3.30
N GLY A 95 2.79 -15.64 2.43
CA GLY A 95 3.18 -17.03 2.62
C GLY A 95 4.33 -17.25 3.60
N ARG A 96 4.80 -16.19 4.23
CA ARG A 96 5.92 -16.30 5.18
C ARG A 96 5.42 -16.48 6.60
#